data_95f05b6d9cef0e5a8caf0eb9f47dc231
#
_entry.id   95f05b6d9cef0e5a8caf0eb9f47dc231
#
_cell.length_a   1.000
_cell.length_b   1.000
_cell.length_c   1.000
_cell.angle_alpha   90.00
_cell.angle_beta   90.00
_cell.angle_gamma   90.00
#
_symmetry.space_group_name_H-M   'P 1'
#
loop_
_entity.id
_entity.type
_entity.pdbx_description
1 polymer ?
#
loop_
_entity_poly.entity_id
_entity_poly.type
_entity_poly.pdbx_seq_one_letter_code
_entity_poly.pdbx_strand_id
1 'polypeptide(L)'
;NANYAPDGVADFTIMMILMCLRQYKQAFWRGYVNDFSLAGLQGRNLCAMTVGVMGTGRIGQQVIRDLRGFGCRILAYDVYQNAEVAEMAEYVDLDTLYRESDIITLHMPLLPTTHHMINHESIAKMKKGVILVNCARGGLTDTEALIDGIESMQIGALGMDTAEGEEGIIHCDRRSDIIANRNWFYLHQFRNVIMTQHMAFYTEQAVDSMVQCGIEGIVKMTEEGAYPTMLA
;
A
#
# COMPACT_ATOMS: atom_id res chain seq x y z
N ASN A 1 13.33 8.88 10.17
CA ASN A 1 12.70 10.17 10.24
C ASN A 1 11.23 10.09 9.82
N ALA A 2 10.32 10.27 10.78
CA ALA A 2 8.86 10.18 10.55
C ALA A 2 8.28 11.38 9.77
N ASN A 3 9.10 12.32 9.33
CA ASN A 3 8.66 13.58 8.72
C ASN A 3 8.85 13.66 7.20
N TYR A 4 9.46 12.65 6.57
CA TYR A 4 9.61 12.69 5.12
C TYR A 4 8.33 12.22 4.42
N ALA A 5 7.86 13.09 3.57
CA ALA A 5 6.88 12.87 2.49
C ALA A 5 5.71 11.90 2.75
N PRO A 6 4.74 12.22 3.61
CA PRO A 6 3.45 11.53 3.56
C PRO A 6 2.82 11.63 2.16
N ASP A 7 3.05 12.75 1.47
CA ASP A 7 2.52 13.02 0.13
C ASP A 7 3.02 12.00 -0.91
N GLY A 8 4.32 11.72 -0.95
CA GLY A 8 4.88 10.76 -1.91
C GLY A 8 4.31 9.35 -1.77
N VAL A 9 4.15 8.86 -0.53
CA VAL A 9 3.53 7.56 -0.28
C VAL A 9 2.03 7.59 -0.59
N ALA A 10 1.35 8.70 -0.33
CA ALA A 10 -0.07 8.87 -0.66
C ALA A 10 -0.29 8.86 -2.18
N ASP A 11 0.47 9.66 -2.93
CA ASP A 11 0.45 9.68 -4.40
C ASP A 11 0.69 8.28 -4.99
N PHE A 12 1.68 7.57 -4.46
CA PHE A 12 2.01 6.23 -4.90
C PHE A 12 0.88 5.24 -4.61
N THR A 13 0.22 5.36 -3.44
CA THR A 13 -0.95 4.56 -3.08
C THR A 13 -2.10 4.79 -4.05
N ILE A 14 -2.41 6.05 -4.38
CA ILE A 14 -3.45 6.40 -5.36
C ILE A 14 -3.10 5.84 -6.74
N MET A 15 -1.85 5.97 -7.17
CA MET A 15 -1.37 5.36 -8.42
C MET A 15 -1.61 3.85 -8.43
N MET A 16 -1.25 3.12 -7.36
CA MET A 16 -1.46 1.67 -7.26
C MET A 16 -2.94 1.30 -7.33
N ILE A 17 -3.81 2.05 -6.63
CA ILE A 17 -5.27 1.88 -6.71
C ILE A 17 -5.74 2.02 -8.16
N LEU A 18 -5.34 3.08 -8.85
CA LEU A 18 -5.74 3.33 -10.23
C LEU A 18 -5.20 2.27 -11.19
N MET A 19 -3.96 1.82 -11.01
CA MET A 19 -3.36 0.75 -11.81
C MET A 19 -4.12 -0.57 -11.64
N CYS A 20 -4.53 -0.93 -10.41
CA CYS A 20 -5.36 -2.11 -10.15
C CYS A 20 -6.75 -1.97 -10.79
N LEU A 21 -7.44 -0.84 -10.62
CA LEU A 21 -8.76 -0.58 -11.20
C LEU A 21 -8.77 -0.63 -12.73
N ARG A 22 -7.69 -0.20 -13.37
CA ARG A 22 -7.57 -0.07 -14.82
C ARG A 22 -6.83 -1.23 -15.47
N GLN A 23 -6.53 -2.31 -14.73
CA GLN A 23 -5.83 -3.50 -15.25
C GLN A 23 -4.49 -3.13 -15.93
N TYR A 24 -3.78 -2.13 -15.37
CA TYR A 24 -2.66 -1.48 -16.04
C TYR A 24 -1.52 -2.45 -16.37
N LYS A 25 -1.18 -3.39 -15.46
CA LYS A 25 -0.14 -4.40 -15.70
C LYS A 25 -0.39 -5.20 -16.98
N GLN A 26 -1.64 -5.62 -17.20
CA GLN A 26 -2.02 -6.35 -18.41
C GLN A 26 -1.99 -5.46 -19.66
N ALA A 27 -2.54 -4.24 -19.54
CA ALA A 27 -2.58 -3.31 -20.67
C ALA A 27 -1.17 -2.94 -21.13
N PHE A 28 -0.28 -2.66 -20.18
CA PHE A 28 1.13 -2.35 -20.44
C PHE A 28 1.84 -3.52 -21.13
N TRP A 29 1.72 -4.74 -20.58
CA TRP A 29 2.33 -5.94 -21.15
C TRP A 29 1.84 -6.24 -22.56
N ARG A 30 0.52 -6.15 -22.81
CA ARG A 30 -0.04 -6.34 -24.14
C ARG A 30 0.47 -5.32 -25.15
N GLY A 31 0.52 -4.05 -24.77
CA GLY A 31 1.09 -2.99 -25.60
C GLY A 31 2.55 -3.26 -25.98
N TYR A 32 3.32 -3.83 -25.04
CA TYR A 32 4.73 -4.18 -25.28
C TYR A 32 4.90 -5.27 -26.36
N VAL A 33 3.92 -6.17 -26.50
CA VAL A 33 3.93 -7.24 -27.52
C VAL A 33 3.00 -6.95 -28.70
N ASN A 34 2.60 -5.71 -28.91
CA ASN A 34 1.71 -5.24 -29.99
C ASN A 34 0.29 -5.87 -29.96
N ASP A 35 -0.20 -6.33 -28.82
CA ASP A 35 -1.60 -6.70 -28.64
C ASP A 35 -2.41 -5.49 -28.17
N PHE A 36 -3.12 -4.83 -29.08
CA PHE A 36 -3.94 -3.65 -28.79
C PHE A 36 -5.42 -3.99 -28.56
N SER A 37 -5.76 -5.25 -28.30
CA SER A 37 -7.13 -5.67 -28.04
C SER A 37 -7.62 -5.18 -26.68
N LEU A 38 -8.92 -4.87 -26.57
CA LEU A 38 -9.55 -4.43 -25.32
C LEU A 38 -10.16 -5.57 -24.50
N ALA A 39 -10.21 -6.77 -25.03
CA ALA A 39 -10.82 -7.93 -24.35
C ALA A 39 -10.17 -8.18 -22.98
N GLY A 40 -10.97 -8.16 -21.91
CA GLY A 40 -10.50 -8.38 -20.52
C GLY A 40 -9.75 -7.20 -19.88
N LEU A 41 -9.68 -6.03 -20.55
CA LEU A 41 -9.09 -4.80 -19.98
C LEU A 41 -10.14 -3.82 -19.43
N GLN A 42 -11.41 -4.23 -19.35
CA GLN A 42 -12.45 -3.38 -18.80
C GLN A 42 -12.15 -3.05 -17.34
N GLY A 43 -11.94 -1.78 -17.04
CA GLY A 43 -11.68 -1.27 -15.70
C GLY A 43 -12.94 -0.71 -15.03
N ARG A 44 -12.76 -0.21 -13.79
CA ARG A 44 -13.78 0.45 -12.98
C ARG A 44 -13.38 1.89 -12.68
N ASN A 45 -14.37 2.76 -12.44
CA ASN A 45 -14.12 4.15 -12.05
C ASN A 45 -14.05 4.27 -10.53
N LEU A 46 -13.03 4.96 -10.03
CA LEU A 46 -12.80 5.13 -8.58
C LEU A 46 -13.97 5.84 -7.89
N CYS A 47 -14.62 6.82 -8.55
CA CYS A 47 -15.78 7.53 -7.99
C CYS A 47 -16.98 6.62 -7.67
N ALA A 48 -17.06 5.44 -8.28
CA ALA A 48 -18.12 4.46 -8.02
C ALA A 48 -17.75 3.44 -6.93
N MET A 49 -16.57 3.58 -6.30
CA MET A 49 -16.05 2.63 -5.33
C MET A 49 -16.17 3.16 -3.90
N THR A 50 -16.22 2.23 -2.95
CA THR A 50 -15.99 2.50 -1.53
C THR A 50 -14.55 2.12 -1.19
N VAL A 51 -13.78 3.06 -0.66
CA VAL A 51 -12.38 2.86 -0.28
C VAL A 51 -12.27 2.80 1.24
N GLY A 52 -11.80 1.68 1.77
CA GLY A 52 -11.46 1.51 3.18
C GLY A 52 -9.99 1.87 3.44
N VAL A 53 -9.74 2.85 4.28
CA VAL A 53 -8.41 3.29 4.69
C VAL A 53 -8.14 2.79 6.10
N MET A 54 -7.20 1.85 6.23
CA MET A 54 -6.79 1.28 7.51
C MET A 54 -5.53 1.98 8.01
N GLY A 55 -5.66 2.71 9.13
CA GLY A 55 -4.64 3.61 9.67
C GLY A 55 -4.83 5.05 9.17
N THR A 56 -5.12 5.95 10.11
CA THR A 56 -5.38 7.38 9.83
C THR A 56 -4.29 8.28 10.39
N GLY A 57 -3.06 7.77 10.44
CA GLY A 57 -1.87 8.56 10.69
C GLY A 57 -1.58 9.54 9.55
N ARG A 58 -0.40 10.14 9.52
CA ARG A 58 -0.04 11.20 8.53
C ARG A 58 -0.26 10.77 7.08
N ILE A 59 0.17 9.56 6.72
CA ILE A 59 0.03 9.01 5.36
C ILE A 59 -1.45 8.73 5.07
N GLY A 60 -2.15 8.02 5.96
CA GLY A 60 -3.57 7.71 5.76
C GLY A 60 -4.46 8.95 5.66
N GLN A 61 -4.17 10.01 6.42
CA GLN A 61 -4.84 11.30 6.28
C GLN A 61 -4.62 11.92 4.90
N GLN A 62 -3.39 11.87 4.39
CA GLN A 62 -3.09 12.41 3.07
C GLN A 62 -3.79 11.60 1.98
N VAL A 63 -3.76 10.26 2.06
CA VAL A 63 -4.52 9.39 1.15
C VAL A 63 -6.01 9.72 1.15
N ILE A 64 -6.60 9.98 2.33
CA ILE A 64 -8.01 10.38 2.44
C ILE A 64 -8.26 11.73 1.76
N ARG A 65 -7.38 12.71 1.96
CA ARG A 65 -7.50 14.03 1.29
C ARG A 65 -7.47 13.89 -0.23
N ASP A 66 -6.55 13.08 -0.76
CA ASP A 66 -6.38 12.88 -2.19
C ASP A 66 -7.57 12.12 -2.80
N LEU A 67 -8.07 11.08 -2.11
CA LEU A 67 -9.25 10.32 -2.52
C LEU A 67 -10.52 11.17 -2.66
N ARG A 68 -10.67 12.23 -1.86
CA ARG A 68 -11.82 13.14 -1.97
C ARG A 68 -11.95 13.77 -3.35
N GLY A 69 -10.82 14.06 -4.00
CA GLY A 69 -10.79 14.61 -5.36
C GLY A 69 -11.42 13.68 -6.40
N PHE A 70 -11.50 12.38 -6.12
CA PHE A 70 -12.13 11.39 -7.00
C PHE A 70 -13.64 11.20 -6.75
N GLY A 71 -14.16 11.74 -5.63
CA GLY A 71 -15.60 11.64 -5.30
C GLY A 71 -16.06 10.24 -4.89
N CYS A 72 -15.17 9.36 -4.45
CA CYS A 72 -15.51 8.04 -3.92
C CYS A 72 -15.99 8.13 -2.45
N ARG A 73 -16.73 7.11 -1.99
CA ARG A 73 -17.03 6.94 -0.56
C ARG A 73 -15.78 6.46 0.16
N ILE A 74 -15.46 7.08 1.30
CA ILE A 74 -14.25 6.74 2.08
C ILE A 74 -14.69 6.26 3.47
N LEU A 75 -14.29 5.04 3.81
CA LEU A 75 -14.38 4.48 5.16
C LEU A 75 -13.00 4.53 5.81
N ALA A 76 -12.94 4.82 7.10
CA ALA A 76 -11.70 4.91 7.85
C ALA A 76 -11.74 3.99 9.08
N TYR A 77 -10.61 3.37 9.39
CA TYR A 77 -10.40 2.65 10.64
C TYR A 77 -9.07 3.03 11.26
N ASP A 78 -9.11 3.35 12.53
CA ASP A 78 -7.92 3.50 13.39
C ASP A 78 -8.34 3.26 14.84
N VAL A 79 -7.38 2.87 15.68
CA VAL A 79 -7.57 2.80 17.15
C VAL A 79 -7.68 4.19 17.78
N TYR A 80 -7.10 5.20 17.13
CA TYR A 80 -7.19 6.62 17.51
C TYR A 80 -7.85 7.41 16.40
N GLN A 81 -9.10 7.84 16.63
CA GLN A 81 -9.83 8.64 15.66
C GLN A 81 -9.35 10.10 15.67
N ASN A 82 -9.17 10.65 14.46
CA ASN A 82 -8.77 12.04 14.25
C ASN A 82 -9.98 12.86 13.79
N ALA A 83 -10.22 14.02 14.42
CA ALA A 83 -11.35 14.88 14.09
C ALA A 83 -11.32 15.40 12.64
N GLU A 84 -10.14 15.75 12.11
CA GLU A 84 -10.01 16.18 10.72
C GLU A 84 -10.39 15.07 9.73
N VAL A 85 -10.04 13.82 10.06
CA VAL A 85 -10.43 12.67 9.24
C VAL A 85 -11.95 12.45 9.30
N ALA A 86 -12.56 12.62 10.46
CA ALA A 86 -14.00 12.46 10.61
C ALA A 86 -14.85 13.45 9.76
N GLU A 87 -14.26 14.59 9.34
CA GLU A 87 -14.87 15.51 8.39
C GLU A 87 -14.76 15.06 6.93
N MET A 88 -13.87 14.10 6.64
CA MET A 88 -13.52 13.67 5.29
C MET A 88 -13.90 12.23 4.97
N ALA A 89 -14.03 11.39 5.98
CA ALA A 89 -14.28 9.96 5.88
C ALA A 89 -15.16 9.49 7.03
N GLU A 90 -15.88 8.41 6.83
CA GLU A 90 -16.70 7.76 7.84
C GLU A 90 -15.87 6.76 8.64
N TYR A 91 -15.68 6.99 9.94
CA TYR A 91 -15.06 6.00 10.82
C TYR A 91 -16.01 4.85 11.09
N VAL A 92 -15.53 3.64 10.87
CA VAL A 92 -16.28 2.40 11.08
C VAL A 92 -15.43 1.36 11.83
N ASP A 93 -16.06 0.31 12.34
CA ASP A 93 -15.36 -0.87 12.82
C ASP A 93 -14.73 -1.69 11.67
N LEU A 94 -13.78 -2.57 12.01
CA LEU A 94 -13.07 -3.39 11.03
C LEU A 94 -13.99 -4.29 10.20
N ASP A 95 -14.98 -4.91 10.83
CA ASP A 95 -15.89 -5.81 10.14
C ASP A 95 -16.74 -5.05 9.11
N THR A 96 -17.17 -3.85 9.43
CA THR A 96 -17.88 -2.98 8.51
C THR A 96 -16.95 -2.51 7.37
N LEU A 97 -15.70 -2.13 7.68
CA LEU A 97 -14.73 -1.75 6.67
C LEU A 97 -14.49 -2.90 5.69
N TYR A 98 -14.28 -4.13 6.18
CA TYR A 98 -14.08 -5.30 5.32
C TYR A 98 -15.29 -5.58 4.44
N ARG A 99 -16.51 -5.56 5.00
CA ARG A 99 -17.73 -5.88 4.25
C ARG A 99 -18.11 -4.84 3.21
N GLU A 100 -17.84 -3.57 3.47
CA GLU A 100 -18.35 -2.48 2.63
C GLU A 100 -17.35 -1.92 1.64
N SER A 101 -16.05 -2.19 1.82
CA SER A 101 -15.02 -1.66 0.93
C SER A 101 -14.88 -2.47 -0.36
N ASP A 102 -14.78 -1.77 -1.47
CA ASP A 102 -14.37 -2.34 -2.77
C ASP A 102 -12.84 -2.33 -2.92
N ILE A 103 -12.20 -1.40 -2.22
CA ILE A 103 -10.75 -1.22 -2.17
C ILE A 103 -10.36 -1.04 -0.70
N ILE A 104 -9.31 -1.71 -0.25
CA ILE A 104 -8.75 -1.53 1.09
C ILE A 104 -7.27 -1.17 0.94
N THR A 105 -6.84 -0.12 1.64
CA THR A 105 -5.45 0.32 1.66
C THR A 105 -4.92 0.45 3.08
N LEU A 106 -3.66 0.02 3.27
CA LEU A 106 -3.04 -0.14 4.59
C LEU A 106 -2.02 0.96 4.85
N HIS A 107 -2.16 1.66 5.99
CA HIS A 107 -1.28 2.75 6.43
C HIS A 107 -0.94 2.68 7.92
N MET A 108 -1.03 1.48 8.48
CA MET A 108 -0.73 1.22 9.90
C MET A 108 0.74 0.86 10.09
N PRO A 109 1.32 1.10 11.28
CA PRO A 109 2.61 0.54 11.65
C PRO A 109 2.52 -0.98 11.82
N LEU A 110 3.62 -1.68 11.56
CA LEU A 110 3.74 -3.11 11.90
C LEU A 110 4.05 -3.24 13.39
N LEU A 111 3.10 -3.76 14.13
CA LEU A 111 3.16 -4.03 15.56
C LEU A 111 2.73 -5.49 15.80
N PRO A 112 3.00 -6.08 16.99
CA PRO A 112 2.47 -7.42 17.31
C PRO A 112 0.95 -7.54 17.13
N THR A 113 0.21 -6.44 17.35
CA THR A 113 -1.26 -6.38 17.22
C THR A 113 -1.76 -6.16 15.80
N THR A 114 -0.92 -5.73 14.88
CA THR A 114 -1.25 -5.50 13.46
C THR A 114 -0.58 -6.51 12.53
N HIS A 115 0.32 -7.36 13.07
CA HIS A 115 0.94 -8.43 12.30
C HIS A 115 -0.12 -9.38 11.75
N HIS A 116 -0.07 -9.66 10.45
CA HIS A 116 -1.04 -10.48 9.73
C HIS A 116 -2.51 -10.07 9.96
N MET A 117 -2.76 -8.76 10.06
CA MET A 117 -4.12 -8.25 10.20
C MET A 117 -4.98 -8.56 8.97
N ILE A 118 -4.34 -8.65 7.81
CA ILE A 118 -4.92 -9.20 6.59
C ILE A 118 -4.49 -10.66 6.48
N ASN A 119 -5.42 -11.57 6.74
CA ASN A 119 -5.27 -13.02 6.77
C ASN A 119 -6.50 -13.71 6.18
N HIS A 120 -6.55 -15.04 6.18
CA HIS A 120 -7.67 -15.80 5.63
C HIS A 120 -9.03 -15.39 6.24
N GLU A 121 -9.10 -15.15 7.56
CA GLU A 121 -10.35 -14.77 8.22
C GLU A 121 -10.83 -13.38 7.79
N SER A 122 -9.94 -12.39 7.77
CA SER A 122 -10.29 -11.04 7.35
C SER A 122 -10.64 -10.99 5.86
N ILE A 123 -9.90 -11.71 5.00
CA ILE A 123 -10.17 -11.79 3.56
C ILE A 123 -11.54 -12.42 3.29
N ALA A 124 -11.93 -13.45 4.06
CA ALA A 124 -13.23 -14.07 3.91
C ALA A 124 -14.43 -13.13 4.23
N LYS A 125 -14.19 -12.08 5.03
CA LYS A 125 -15.20 -11.05 5.36
C LYS A 125 -15.32 -9.95 4.29
N MET A 126 -14.35 -9.86 3.38
CA MET A 126 -14.29 -8.81 2.37
C MET A 126 -15.25 -9.09 1.21
N LYS A 127 -15.56 -8.06 0.44
CA LYS A 127 -16.30 -8.23 -0.82
C LYS A 127 -15.53 -9.12 -1.78
N LYS A 128 -16.24 -10.00 -2.48
CA LYS A 128 -15.63 -10.76 -3.57
C LYS A 128 -15.10 -9.83 -4.65
N GLY A 129 -13.85 -10.02 -5.04
CA GLY A 129 -13.16 -9.17 -6.01
C GLY A 129 -12.63 -7.87 -5.41
N VAL A 130 -12.44 -7.81 -4.08
CA VAL A 130 -11.82 -6.66 -3.39
C VAL A 130 -10.44 -6.37 -3.98
N ILE A 131 -10.06 -5.09 -3.99
CA ILE A 131 -8.70 -4.66 -4.31
C ILE A 131 -7.99 -4.36 -2.99
N LEU A 132 -6.83 -4.97 -2.79
CA LEU A 132 -5.96 -4.67 -1.65
C LEU A 132 -4.73 -3.89 -2.10
N VAL A 133 -4.37 -2.84 -1.36
CA VAL A 133 -3.15 -2.07 -1.60
C VAL A 133 -2.35 -1.95 -0.30
N ASN A 134 -1.08 -2.35 -0.35
CA ASN A 134 -0.17 -2.27 0.79
C ASN A 134 1.11 -1.51 0.40
N CYS A 135 1.17 -0.23 0.78
CA CYS A 135 2.36 0.61 0.71
C CYS A 135 2.92 0.93 2.11
N ALA A 136 2.59 0.11 3.12
CA ALA A 136 3.01 0.32 4.50
C ALA A 136 4.12 -0.65 4.93
N ARG A 137 3.76 -1.88 5.28
CA ARG A 137 4.71 -2.94 5.71
C ARG A 137 4.21 -4.31 5.27
N GLY A 138 5.11 -5.15 4.77
CA GLY A 138 4.80 -6.51 4.29
C GLY A 138 4.09 -7.36 5.34
N GLY A 139 4.60 -7.40 6.57
CA GLY A 139 4.06 -8.22 7.64
C GLY A 139 2.65 -7.81 8.16
N LEU A 140 2.00 -6.79 7.60
CA LEU A 140 0.57 -6.52 7.83
C LEU A 140 -0.32 -7.55 7.13
N THR A 141 0.21 -8.24 6.14
CA THR A 141 -0.50 -9.20 5.29
C THR A 141 0.14 -10.57 5.38
N ASP A 142 -0.64 -11.61 5.60
CA ASP A 142 -0.22 -13.01 5.50
C ASP A 142 -0.11 -13.38 4.02
N THR A 143 1.10 -13.70 3.58
CA THR A 143 1.39 -13.96 2.16
C THR A 143 0.65 -15.17 1.61
N GLU A 144 0.48 -16.25 2.39
CA GLU A 144 -0.27 -17.44 1.97
C GLU A 144 -1.77 -17.10 1.81
N ALA A 145 -2.32 -16.30 2.74
CA ALA A 145 -3.70 -15.86 2.63
C ALA A 145 -3.94 -14.96 1.41
N LEU A 146 -2.95 -14.13 1.03
CA LEU A 146 -3.02 -13.34 -0.20
C LEU A 146 -3.02 -14.24 -1.44
N ILE A 147 -2.17 -15.27 -1.48
CA ILE A 147 -2.09 -16.24 -2.59
C ILE A 147 -3.44 -16.92 -2.77
N ASP A 148 -3.98 -17.53 -1.71
CA ASP A 148 -5.28 -18.19 -1.74
C ASP A 148 -6.41 -17.24 -2.14
N GLY A 149 -6.36 -15.99 -1.66
CA GLY A 149 -7.32 -14.95 -2.01
C GLY A 149 -7.28 -14.57 -3.50
N ILE A 150 -6.10 -14.51 -4.10
CA ILE A 150 -5.93 -14.24 -5.54
C ILE A 150 -6.38 -15.44 -6.37
N GLU A 151 -6.00 -16.66 -6.02
CA GLU A 151 -6.38 -17.88 -6.73
C GLU A 151 -7.89 -18.13 -6.73
N SER A 152 -8.54 -17.90 -5.59
CA SER A 152 -10.01 -18.01 -5.46
C SER A 152 -10.77 -16.84 -6.08
N MET A 153 -10.09 -15.81 -6.56
CA MET A 153 -10.69 -14.53 -7.00
C MET A 153 -11.49 -13.83 -5.90
N GLN A 154 -11.25 -14.12 -4.64
CA GLN A 154 -11.74 -13.34 -3.51
C GLN A 154 -11.07 -11.97 -3.49
N ILE A 155 -9.75 -11.93 -3.77
CA ILE A 155 -9.01 -10.71 -4.07
C ILE A 155 -8.99 -10.54 -5.60
N GLY A 156 -9.63 -9.49 -6.09
CA GLY A 156 -9.72 -9.19 -7.52
C GLY A 156 -8.45 -8.56 -8.10
N ALA A 157 -7.73 -7.78 -7.28
CA ALA A 157 -6.40 -7.27 -7.61
C ALA A 157 -5.61 -6.93 -6.34
N LEU A 158 -4.28 -6.97 -6.45
CA LEU A 158 -3.36 -6.71 -5.37
C LEU A 158 -2.28 -5.72 -5.83
N GLY A 159 -2.10 -4.64 -5.08
CA GLY A 159 -1.01 -3.68 -5.24
C GLY A 159 -0.10 -3.72 -4.01
N MET A 160 1.16 -4.06 -4.18
CA MET A 160 2.13 -4.19 -3.09
C MET A 160 3.40 -3.41 -3.41
N ASP A 161 3.71 -2.43 -2.57
CA ASP A 161 5.05 -1.80 -2.57
C ASP A 161 5.96 -2.47 -1.53
N THR A 162 5.37 -3.14 -0.55
CA THR A 162 6.06 -3.87 0.53
C THR A 162 5.54 -5.30 0.63
N ALA A 163 6.41 -6.28 0.87
CA ALA A 163 6.04 -7.68 1.01
C ALA A 163 6.83 -8.38 2.12
N GLU A 164 6.26 -9.44 2.68
CA GLU A 164 7.00 -10.26 3.65
C GLU A 164 8.23 -10.92 3.02
N GLY A 165 9.33 -10.91 3.76
CA GLY A 165 10.58 -11.51 3.33
C GLY A 165 11.23 -10.77 2.17
N GLU A 166 10.97 -9.46 2.05
CA GLU A 166 11.59 -8.59 1.05
C GLU A 166 13.05 -8.24 1.37
N GLU A 167 13.48 -8.46 2.61
CA GLU A 167 14.84 -8.14 3.06
C GLU A 167 15.89 -8.87 2.19
N GLY A 168 16.85 -8.10 1.72
CA GLY A 168 17.91 -8.58 0.82
C GLY A 168 17.46 -8.85 -0.61
N ILE A 169 16.21 -8.61 -0.96
CA ILE A 169 15.67 -8.65 -2.33
C ILE A 169 15.56 -7.25 -2.90
N ILE A 170 14.83 -6.39 -2.18
CA ILE A 170 14.57 -5.01 -2.62
C ILE A 170 15.85 -4.16 -2.56
N HIS A 171 15.87 -3.08 -3.34
CA HIS A 171 16.96 -2.12 -3.47
C HIS A 171 18.31 -2.74 -3.87
N CYS A 172 18.30 -3.96 -4.42
CA CYS A 172 19.47 -4.67 -4.88
C CYS A 172 19.27 -5.17 -6.31
N ASP A 173 20.36 -5.18 -7.09
CA ASP A 173 20.36 -5.87 -8.40
C ASP A 173 20.53 -7.37 -8.19
N ARG A 174 19.46 -8.12 -8.42
CA ARG A 174 19.38 -9.58 -8.24
C ARG A 174 19.21 -10.33 -9.55
N ARG A 175 19.48 -9.69 -10.70
CA ARG A 175 19.28 -10.30 -12.02
C ARG A 175 20.04 -11.60 -12.24
N SER A 176 21.19 -11.75 -11.59
CA SER A 176 22.03 -12.95 -11.70
C SER A 176 21.90 -13.90 -10.51
N ASP A 177 21.05 -13.61 -9.55
CA ASP A 177 20.96 -14.36 -8.31
C ASP A 177 19.77 -15.32 -8.29
N ILE A 178 19.91 -16.39 -7.52
CA ILE A 178 18.78 -17.26 -7.17
C ILE A 178 18.12 -16.64 -5.92
N ILE A 179 16.90 -16.21 -6.07
CA ILE A 179 16.11 -15.65 -4.95
C ILE A 179 15.24 -16.75 -4.37
N ALA A 180 15.46 -17.07 -3.07
CA ALA A 180 14.82 -18.21 -2.41
C ALA A 180 13.34 -17.96 -2.03
N ASN A 181 12.86 -16.71 -2.03
CA ASN A 181 11.47 -16.39 -1.67
C ASN A 181 10.53 -16.81 -2.82
N ARG A 182 9.99 -18.03 -2.71
CA ARG A 182 9.09 -18.61 -3.72
C ARG A 182 7.77 -17.85 -3.82
N ASN A 183 7.21 -17.43 -2.70
CA ASN A 183 5.91 -16.75 -2.63
C ASN A 183 5.97 -15.38 -3.32
N TRP A 184 7.08 -14.66 -3.20
CA TRP A 184 7.33 -13.42 -3.94
C TRP A 184 7.17 -13.63 -5.46
N PHE A 185 7.86 -14.63 -6.01
CA PHE A 185 7.78 -14.91 -7.44
C PHE A 185 6.42 -15.45 -7.86
N TYR A 186 5.81 -16.24 -7.00
CA TYR A 186 4.49 -16.78 -7.26
C TYR A 186 3.45 -15.67 -7.37
N LEU A 187 3.43 -14.72 -6.43
CA LEU A 187 2.57 -13.54 -6.49
C LEU A 187 2.88 -12.65 -7.71
N HIS A 188 4.15 -12.45 -8.00
CA HIS A 188 4.56 -11.56 -9.09
C HIS A 188 4.08 -12.00 -10.47
N GLN A 189 3.85 -13.30 -10.71
CA GLN A 189 3.39 -13.80 -12.00
C GLN A 189 1.91 -13.52 -12.29
N PHE A 190 1.09 -13.31 -11.25
CA PHE A 190 -0.33 -13.05 -11.48
C PHE A 190 -0.55 -11.72 -12.21
N ARG A 191 -1.45 -11.75 -13.19
CA ARG A 191 -1.76 -10.59 -14.06
C ARG A 191 -2.41 -9.43 -13.31
N ASN A 192 -3.12 -9.72 -12.21
CA ASN A 192 -3.85 -8.80 -11.35
C ASN A 192 -3.07 -8.44 -10.07
N VAL A 193 -1.79 -8.81 -9.99
CA VAL A 193 -0.89 -8.47 -8.90
C VAL A 193 0.20 -7.52 -9.41
N ILE A 194 0.30 -6.34 -8.80
CA ILE A 194 1.33 -5.33 -9.06
C ILE A 194 2.24 -5.29 -7.84
N MET A 195 3.51 -5.55 -8.05
CA MET A 195 4.54 -5.45 -7.01
C MET A 195 5.62 -4.48 -7.45
N THR A 196 6.04 -3.62 -6.53
CA THR A 196 7.09 -2.63 -6.73
C THR A 196 8.21 -2.80 -5.70
N GLN A 197 9.27 -2.02 -5.82
CA GLN A 197 10.53 -2.27 -5.14
C GLN A 197 10.64 -1.58 -3.77
N HIS A 198 9.53 -1.40 -3.03
CA HIS A 198 9.46 -0.62 -1.80
C HIS A 198 9.97 0.80 -2.06
N MET A 199 9.36 1.45 -3.04
CA MET A 199 9.81 2.75 -3.55
C MET A 199 8.77 3.88 -3.38
N ALA A 200 7.65 3.62 -2.72
CA ALA A 200 6.60 4.63 -2.54
C ALA A 200 7.10 5.92 -1.87
N PHE A 201 8.14 5.81 -1.04
CA PHE A 201 8.79 6.94 -0.39
C PHE A 201 9.79 7.68 -1.29
N TYR A 202 10.24 7.07 -2.40
CA TYR A 202 11.42 7.52 -3.15
C TYR A 202 11.09 8.65 -4.11
N THR A 203 11.01 9.86 -3.56
CA THR A 203 10.82 11.13 -4.27
C THR A 203 11.99 12.08 -3.99
N GLU A 204 12.21 13.07 -4.85
CA GLU A 204 13.24 14.10 -4.63
C GLU A 204 13.09 14.74 -3.24
N GLN A 205 11.87 15.15 -2.89
CA GLN A 205 11.56 15.81 -1.62
C GLN A 205 11.83 14.90 -0.41
N ALA A 206 11.52 13.60 -0.53
CA ALA A 206 11.78 12.64 0.55
C ALA A 206 13.29 12.40 0.73
N VAL A 207 14.03 12.26 -0.37
CA VAL A 207 15.50 12.07 -0.34
C VAL A 207 16.17 13.30 0.26
N ASP A 208 15.81 14.50 -0.19
CA ASP A 208 16.34 15.75 0.35
C ASP A 208 16.06 15.88 1.85
N SER A 209 14.83 15.57 2.28
CA SER A 209 14.45 15.62 3.68
C SER A 209 15.24 14.59 4.53
N MET A 210 15.47 13.39 4.00
CA MET A 210 16.27 12.36 4.70
C MET A 210 17.72 12.79 4.85
N VAL A 211 18.32 13.36 3.80
CA VAL A 211 19.70 13.88 3.83
C VAL A 211 19.81 15.03 4.83
N GLN A 212 18.90 16.01 4.76
CA GLN A 212 18.87 17.16 5.66
C GLN A 212 18.78 16.70 7.13
N CYS A 213 17.86 15.82 7.45
CA CYS A 213 17.70 15.30 8.80
C CYS A 213 18.91 14.48 9.27
N GLY A 214 19.58 13.76 8.37
CA GLY A 214 20.82 13.06 8.66
C GLY A 214 21.94 14.04 9.05
N ILE A 215 22.12 15.12 8.28
CA ILE A 215 23.10 16.18 8.54
C ILE A 215 22.79 16.87 9.88
N GLU A 216 21.54 17.31 10.08
CA GLU A 216 21.12 17.96 11.32
C GLU A 216 21.33 17.05 12.54
N GLY A 217 21.06 15.74 12.40
CA GLY A 217 21.32 14.75 13.45
C GLY A 217 22.80 14.65 13.82
N ILE A 218 23.70 14.64 12.81
CA ILE A 218 25.15 14.61 13.03
C ILE A 218 25.63 15.90 13.71
N VAL A 219 25.17 17.07 13.25
CA VAL A 219 25.52 18.37 13.83
C VAL A 219 25.12 18.43 15.31
N LYS A 220 23.88 18.08 15.64
CA LYS A 220 23.40 18.04 17.03
C LYS A 220 24.18 17.08 17.90
N MET A 221 24.51 15.89 17.39
CA MET A 221 25.37 14.95 18.14
C MET A 221 26.75 15.54 18.44
N THR A 222 27.31 16.29 17.50
CA THR A 222 28.65 16.88 17.63
C THR A 222 28.66 18.07 18.57
N GLU A 223 27.61 18.90 18.55
CA GLU A 223 27.53 20.13 19.34
C GLU A 223 26.94 19.92 20.74
N GLU A 224 25.93 19.06 20.88
CA GLU A 224 25.15 18.89 22.12
C GLU A 224 25.44 17.56 22.85
N GLY A 225 26.18 16.62 22.23
CA GLY A 225 26.47 15.31 22.77
C GLY A 225 25.23 14.41 22.96
N ALA A 226 24.09 14.82 22.39
CA ALA A 226 22.83 14.12 22.51
C ALA A 226 22.33 13.66 21.14
N TYR A 227 21.93 12.40 21.05
CA TYR A 227 21.21 11.89 19.85
C TYR A 227 19.79 12.47 19.87
N PRO A 228 19.31 13.05 18.77
CA PRO A 228 17.90 13.46 18.73
C PRO A 228 17.01 12.24 18.91
N THR A 229 16.21 12.22 19.95
CA THR A 229 15.25 11.15 20.29
C THR A 229 14.09 11.01 19.29
N MET A 230 14.26 11.46 18.06
CA MET A 230 13.25 11.46 17.00
C MET A 230 13.35 10.28 16.04
N LEU A 231 13.96 9.18 16.44
CA LEU A 231 14.03 7.93 15.68
C LEU A 231 13.17 6.83 16.33
N ALA A 232 12.08 7.19 16.99
CA ALA A 232 11.09 6.24 17.45
C ALA A 232 9.85 6.29 16.57
#